data_1731e6784ca6b81ff9e0469a20389643
#
_entry.id   1731e6784ca6b81ff9e0469a20389643
#
_cell.length_a   1.000
_cell.length_b   1.000
_cell.length_c   1.000
_cell.angle_alpha   90.00
_cell.angle_beta   90.00
_cell.angle_gamma   90.00
#
_symmetry.space_group_name_H-M   'P 1'
#
loop_
_entity.id
_entity.type
_entity.pdbx_description
1 polymer ?
#
loop_
_entity_poly.entity_id
_entity_poly.type
_entity_poly.pdbx_seq_one_letter_code
_entity_poly.pdbx_strand_id
1 'polypeptide(L)'
;MGRTGLVYHPAYLEHDMGAGHPESPNRLRAIMQRLEESGTAAQLTRIEPRRAEDDWITQVHTPAYVASLNRHAPKDGHVSLDPDTSMSSGSLPAAYLAAGGALAAVDAIMTHQVDHVFCAVRPPGHHAEAGRAMGFCLFNNVAIAARYVQKQYGLTRVLIVDWDVHHGNGTQHSFEDDPSVLFFSTHQYPHYPGTGRGTEGGEGSGEGFTINVPMEAGEGDEEYHAIFLKALVPAADKFKPEFVIISAGFDAHKDDPLASMGLTEAGYTDLTHIVAGIAKRYAKGRILSSLEGGYNLTALARSVEAHIKALVGC
;
A
#
# COMPACT_ATOMS: atom_id res chain seq x y z
N MET A 1 -21.49 11.95 -0.53
CA MET A 1 -20.48 11.27 -1.33
C MET A 1 -19.15 11.97 -1.14
N GLY A 2 -18.13 11.24 -0.72
CA GLY A 2 -16.80 11.76 -0.54
C GLY A 2 -16.14 12.07 -1.88
N ARG A 3 -15.26 13.08 -1.93
CA ARG A 3 -14.44 13.36 -3.11
C ARG A 3 -13.24 12.43 -3.09
N THR A 4 -13.08 11.62 -4.13
CA THR A 4 -11.97 10.67 -4.24
C THR A 4 -10.94 11.15 -5.24
N GLY A 5 -9.66 11.15 -4.83
CA GLY A 5 -8.52 11.49 -5.67
C GLY A 5 -7.87 10.25 -6.29
N LEU A 6 -7.18 10.46 -7.40
CA LEU A 6 -6.34 9.47 -8.06
C LEU A 6 -4.96 10.05 -8.32
N VAL A 7 -3.95 9.44 -7.74
CA VAL A 7 -2.54 9.68 -8.09
C VAL A 7 -2.15 8.68 -9.17
N TYR A 8 -1.70 9.18 -10.32
CA TYR A 8 -1.11 8.40 -11.40
C TYR A 8 -0.18 9.28 -12.23
N HIS A 9 0.95 8.73 -12.68
CA HIS A 9 1.87 9.41 -13.58
C HIS A 9 2.49 8.41 -14.57
N PRO A 10 2.66 8.76 -15.87
CA PRO A 10 3.25 7.87 -16.87
C PRO A 10 4.67 7.37 -16.51
N ALA A 11 5.44 8.14 -15.76
CA ALA A 11 6.79 7.74 -15.32
C ALA A 11 6.80 6.46 -14.47
N TYR A 12 5.68 6.06 -13.86
CA TYR A 12 5.59 4.77 -13.17
C TYR A 12 5.71 3.58 -14.13
N LEU A 13 5.43 3.78 -15.41
CA LEU A 13 5.56 2.75 -16.44
C LEU A 13 7.02 2.51 -16.84
N GLU A 14 7.93 3.43 -16.50
CA GLU A 14 9.36 3.32 -16.81
C GLU A 14 10.11 2.39 -15.81
N HIS A 15 9.49 2.06 -14.69
CA HIS A 15 9.99 1.01 -13.82
C HIS A 15 9.76 -0.34 -14.48
N ASP A 16 10.87 -1.05 -14.75
CA ASP A 16 10.88 -2.38 -15.39
C ASP A 16 11.80 -3.32 -14.62
N MET A 17 11.29 -4.47 -14.26
CA MET A 17 12.02 -5.51 -13.54
C MET A 17 12.53 -6.64 -14.47
N GLY A 18 12.34 -6.49 -15.78
CA GLY A 18 12.76 -7.43 -16.80
C GLY A 18 11.61 -8.21 -17.44
N ALA A 19 11.91 -8.81 -18.57
CA ALA A 19 10.93 -9.51 -19.38
C ALA A 19 10.28 -10.68 -18.63
N GLY A 20 8.96 -10.72 -18.62
CA GLY A 20 8.16 -11.77 -17.97
C GLY A 20 7.99 -11.61 -16.47
N HIS A 21 8.53 -10.55 -15.87
CA HIS A 21 8.33 -10.29 -14.45
C HIS A 21 6.86 -9.97 -14.14
N PRO A 22 6.25 -10.55 -13.07
CA PRO A 22 4.84 -10.32 -12.74
C PRO A 22 4.57 -8.85 -12.37
N GLU A 23 5.45 -8.22 -11.59
CA GLU A 23 5.39 -6.79 -11.32
C GLU A 23 5.88 -6.03 -12.57
N SER A 24 4.94 -5.56 -13.38
CA SER A 24 5.23 -4.98 -14.70
C SER A 24 4.39 -3.72 -14.97
N PRO A 25 4.81 -2.88 -15.92
CA PRO A 25 4.04 -1.70 -16.34
C PRO A 25 2.60 -2.03 -16.79
N ASN A 26 2.34 -3.26 -17.23
CA ASN A 26 1.00 -3.68 -17.66
C ASN A 26 -0.02 -3.66 -16.53
N ARG A 27 0.41 -3.76 -15.28
CA ARG A 27 -0.46 -3.64 -14.11
C ARG A 27 -1.17 -2.27 -14.10
N LEU A 28 -0.43 -1.17 -14.22
CA LEU A 28 -1.04 0.17 -14.28
C LEU A 28 -1.80 0.41 -15.58
N ARG A 29 -1.32 -0.11 -16.72
CA ARG A 29 -2.04 -0.01 -17.99
C ARG A 29 -3.42 -0.63 -17.87
N ALA A 30 -3.54 -1.85 -17.30
CA ALA A 30 -4.80 -2.54 -17.11
C ALA A 30 -5.74 -1.76 -16.16
N ILE A 31 -5.21 -1.25 -15.03
CA ILE A 31 -5.98 -0.42 -14.10
C ILE A 31 -6.54 0.82 -14.81
N MET A 32 -5.67 1.60 -15.45
CA MET A 32 -6.08 2.85 -16.06
C MET A 32 -7.07 2.64 -17.20
N GLN A 33 -6.84 1.63 -18.04
CA GLN A 33 -7.79 1.25 -19.10
C GLN A 33 -9.16 0.91 -18.51
N ARG A 34 -9.22 0.10 -17.46
CA ARG A 34 -10.46 -0.29 -16.81
C ARG A 34 -11.22 0.89 -16.23
N LEU A 35 -10.52 1.81 -15.57
CA LEU A 35 -11.14 3.01 -14.99
C LEU A 35 -11.70 3.95 -16.07
N GLU A 36 -11.03 4.09 -17.22
CA GLU A 36 -11.53 4.87 -18.36
C GLU A 36 -12.75 4.19 -19.01
N GLU A 37 -12.66 2.90 -19.34
CA GLU A 37 -13.75 2.14 -19.97
C GLU A 37 -15.03 2.12 -19.14
N SER A 38 -14.92 2.06 -17.83
CA SER A 38 -16.07 2.04 -16.92
C SER A 38 -16.63 3.44 -16.59
N GLY A 39 -15.95 4.51 -17.04
CA GLY A 39 -16.31 5.87 -16.65
C GLY A 39 -15.96 6.24 -15.21
N THR A 40 -15.31 5.35 -14.44
CA THR A 40 -14.91 5.62 -13.06
C THR A 40 -13.86 6.74 -13.01
N ALA A 41 -12.94 6.79 -13.97
CA ALA A 41 -11.90 7.83 -14.02
C ALA A 41 -12.48 9.25 -14.04
N ALA A 42 -13.63 9.46 -14.67
CA ALA A 42 -14.30 10.77 -14.75
C ALA A 42 -14.87 11.26 -13.40
N GLN A 43 -14.98 10.37 -12.41
CA GLN A 43 -15.48 10.69 -11.06
C GLN A 43 -14.34 11.06 -10.10
N LEU A 44 -13.09 10.95 -10.53
CA LEU A 44 -11.92 11.10 -9.67
C LEU A 44 -11.23 12.45 -9.90
N THR A 45 -10.79 13.06 -8.81
CA THR A 45 -9.92 14.25 -8.86
C THR A 45 -8.48 13.82 -9.10
N ARG A 46 -7.86 14.28 -10.19
CA ARG A 46 -6.44 14.01 -10.44
C ARG A 46 -5.57 14.74 -9.43
N ILE A 47 -4.65 14.00 -8.81
CA ILE A 47 -3.63 14.53 -7.90
C ILE A 47 -2.27 14.30 -8.56
N GLU A 48 -1.57 15.39 -8.87
CA GLU A 48 -0.26 15.30 -9.47
C GLU A 48 0.79 14.90 -8.43
N PRO A 49 1.56 13.83 -8.66
CA PRO A 49 2.64 13.47 -7.77
C PRO A 49 3.82 14.44 -7.92
N ARG A 50 4.59 14.58 -6.84
CA ARG A 50 5.90 15.24 -6.88
C ARG A 50 6.99 14.25 -6.53
N ARG A 51 8.23 14.53 -6.90
CA ARG A 51 9.34 13.73 -6.40
C ARG A 51 9.45 13.92 -4.88
N ALA A 52 9.53 12.81 -4.13
CA ALA A 52 9.80 12.89 -2.70
C ALA A 52 11.20 13.44 -2.44
N GLU A 53 11.35 14.28 -1.41
CA GLU A 53 12.63 14.74 -0.92
C GLU A 53 13.30 13.63 -0.10
N ASP A 54 14.64 13.56 -0.13
CA ASP A 54 15.40 12.56 0.60
C ASP A 54 15.12 12.61 2.11
N ASP A 55 14.83 13.80 2.65
CA ASP A 55 14.48 14.00 4.06
C ASP A 55 13.21 13.22 4.48
N TRP A 56 12.26 13.06 3.57
CA TRP A 56 11.06 12.24 3.84
C TRP A 56 11.34 10.75 3.67
N ILE A 57 12.12 10.38 2.66
CA ILE A 57 12.54 8.98 2.46
C ILE A 57 13.34 8.49 3.67
N THR A 58 14.22 9.32 4.21
CA THR A 58 15.08 8.96 5.34
C THR A 58 14.38 8.98 6.71
N GLN A 59 13.07 9.28 6.77
CA GLN A 59 12.26 9.01 7.95
C GLN A 59 11.99 7.50 8.16
N VAL A 60 12.16 6.71 7.11
CA VAL A 60 11.90 5.26 7.10
C VAL A 60 13.17 4.49 6.70
N HIS A 61 13.86 4.98 5.70
CA HIS A 61 15.05 4.31 5.15
C HIS A 61 16.34 4.96 5.62
N THR A 62 17.38 4.15 5.81
CA THR A 62 18.69 4.68 6.20
C THR A 62 19.29 5.55 5.08
N PRO A 63 19.99 6.66 5.41
CA PRO A 63 20.69 7.47 4.41
C PRO A 63 21.71 6.66 3.59
N ALA A 64 22.31 5.63 4.19
CA ALA A 64 23.24 4.73 3.51
C ALA A 64 22.55 3.92 2.42
N TYR A 65 21.33 3.42 2.69
CA TYR A 65 20.52 2.70 1.71
C TYR A 65 20.10 3.60 0.54
N VAL A 66 19.58 4.79 0.83
CA VAL A 66 19.19 5.76 -0.21
C VAL A 66 20.39 6.11 -1.09
N ALA A 67 21.55 6.40 -0.49
CA ALA A 67 22.79 6.65 -1.23
C ALA A 67 23.25 5.42 -2.04
N SER A 68 23.02 4.20 -1.53
CA SER A 68 23.32 2.97 -2.24
C SER A 68 22.47 2.81 -3.49
N LEU A 69 21.14 2.99 -3.40
CA LEU A 69 20.25 2.95 -4.56
C LEU A 69 20.67 3.97 -5.64
N ASN A 70 20.98 5.20 -5.23
CA ASN A 70 21.46 6.24 -6.15
C ASN A 70 22.75 5.86 -6.87
N ARG A 71 23.71 5.21 -6.18
CA ARG A 71 24.97 4.75 -6.79
C ARG A 71 24.80 3.57 -7.74
N HIS A 72 23.84 2.68 -7.44
CA HIS A 72 23.64 1.46 -8.22
C HIS A 72 22.56 1.60 -9.28
N ALA A 73 21.87 2.76 -9.36
CA ALA A 73 20.87 2.99 -10.40
C ALA A 73 21.52 2.82 -11.80
N PRO A 74 21.05 1.85 -12.61
CA PRO A 74 21.65 1.59 -13.91
C PRO A 74 21.32 2.72 -14.89
N LYS A 75 22.24 3.01 -15.80
CA LYS A 75 21.96 3.90 -16.94
C LYS A 75 21.24 3.16 -18.05
N ASP A 76 21.57 1.88 -18.22
CA ASP A 76 21.00 0.95 -19.19
C ASP A 76 20.87 -0.44 -18.56
N GLY A 77 19.91 -1.24 -19.05
CA GLY A 77 19.68 -2.60 -18.56
C GLY A 77 19.11 -2.66 -17.13
N HIS A 78 19.48 -3.70 -16.40
CA HIS A 78 18.96 -3.99 -15.07
C HIS A 78 20.08 -4.26 -14.07
N VAL A 79 19.84 -3.89 -12.81
CA VAL A 79 20.67 -4.24 -11.65
C VAL A 79 19.79 -4.96 -10.63
N SER A 80 20.19 -6.18 -10.24
CA SER A 80 19.53 -6.93 -9.19
C SER A 80 19.94 -6.36 -7.83
N LEU A 81 18.95 -6.12 -6.98
CA LEU A 81 19.13 -5.65 -5.60
C LEU A 81 18.92 -6.78 -4.59
N ASP A 82 18.08 -7.76 -4.96
CA ASP A 82 17.65 -8.91 -4.20
C ASP A 82 17.32 -10.03 -5.22
N PRO A 83 17.15 -11.30 -4.85
CA PRO A 83 16.80 -12.37 -5.78
C PRO A 83 15.55 -12.13 -6.62
N ASP A 84 14.61 -11.33 -6.13
CA ASP A 84 13.33 -11.03 -6.78
C ASP A 84 13.11 -9.55 -7.12
N THR A 85 14.06 -8.67 -6.79
CA THR A 85 13.91 -7.23 -6.93
C THR A 85 15.04 -6.63 -7.76
N SER A 86 14.69 -6.03 -8.89
CA SER A 86 15.64 -5.40 -9.82
C SER A 86 15.27 -3.95 -10.14
N MET A 87 16.25 -3.15 -10.51
CA MET A 87 16.08 -1.80 -11.03
C MET A 87 16.46 -1.70 -12.51
N SER A 88 15.63 -1.04 -13.30
CA SER A 88 15.99 -0.41 -14.58
C SER A 88 16.38 1.04 -14.40
N SER A 89 16.78 1.72 -15.48
CA SER A 89 17.12 3.16 -15.45
C SER A 89 15.94 4.04 -15.02
N GLY A 90 14.69 3.62 -15.28
CA GLY A 90 13.47 4.31 -14.86
C GLY A 90 13.01 4.01 -13.42
N SER A 91 13.56 2.97 -12.77
CA SER A 91 13.03 2.48 -11.49
C SER A 91 13.20 3.45 -10.34
N LEU A 92 14.39 4.03 -10.19
CA LEU A 92 14.65 4.95 -9.08
C LEU A 92 13.87 6.27 -9.19
N PRO A 93 13.79 6.93 -10.37
CA PRO A 93 12.88 8.06 -10.57
C PRO A 93 11.41 7.72 -10.25
N ALA A 94 10.92 6.55 -10.69
CA ALA A 94 9.57 6.09 -10.40
C ALA A 94 9.34 5.86 -8.91
N ALA A 95 10.31 5.27 -8.19
CA ALA A 95 10.22 5.05 -6.75
C ALA A 95 10.12 6.36 -5.96
N TYR A 96 10.96 7.35 -6.29
CA TYR A 96 10.87 8.68 -5.68
C TYR A 96 9.52 9.35 -5.97
N LEU A 97 8.99 9.16 -7.18
CA LEU A 97 7.71 9.71 -7.57
C LEU A 97 6.55 8.97 -6.91
N ALA A 98 6.66 7.64 -6.68
CA ALA A 98 5.67 6.84 -5.97
C ALA A 98 5.53 7.28 -4.51
N ALA A 99 6.66 7.39 -3.79
CA ALA A 99 6.69 7.94 -2.44
C ALA A 99 6.13 9.37 -2.42
N GLY A 100 6.58 10.24 -3.33
CA GLY A 100 6.09 11.62 -3.44
C GLY A 100 4.62 11.74 -3.84
N GLY A 101 4.09 10.75 -4.56
CA GLY A 101 2.66 10.61 -4.87
C GLY A 101 1.84 10.35 -3.60
N ALA A 102 2.33 9.49 -2.71
CA ALA A 102 1.72 9.27 -1.41
C ALA A 102 1.74 10.54 -0.54
N LEU A 103 2.85 11.32 -0.57
CA LEU A 103 2.91 12.62 0.13
C LEU A 103 1.90 13.62 -0.45
N ALA A 104 1.79 13.71 -1.79
CA ALA A 104 0.81 14.58 -2.45
C ALA A 104 -0.64 14.17 -2.13
N ALA A 105 -0.90 12.86 -2.00
CA ALA A 105 -2.18 12.33 -1.56
C ALA A 105 -2.52 12.78 -0.12
N VAL A 106 -1.55 12.69 0.80
CA VAL A 106 -1.72 13.20 2.17
C VAL A 106 -2.06 14.70 2.14
N ASP A 107 -1.32 15.51 1.38
CA ASP A 107 -1.57 16.94 1.26
C ASP A 107 -2.97 17.24 0.75
N ALA A 108 -3.42 16.54 -0.32
CA ALA A 108 -4.74 16.73 -0.89
C ALA A 108 -5.87 16.39 0.10
N ILE A 109 -5.70 15.34 0.91
CA ILE A 109 -6.63 14.97 1.97
C ILE A 109 -6.62 16.01 3.09
N MET A 110 -5.45 16.40 3.57
CA MET A 110 -5.31 17.29 4.72
C MET A 110 -5.73 18.73 4.42
N THR A 111 -5.61 19.16 3.17
CA THR A 111 -6.12 20.47 2.69
C THR A 111 -7.58 20.43 2.24
N HIS A 112 -8.26 19.30 2.42
CA HIS A 112 -9.67 19.12 2.04
C HIS A 112 -9.95 19.29 0.54
N GLN A 113 -8.97 19.05 -0.32
CA GLN A 113 -9.18 18.97 -1.76
C GLN A 113 -10.01 17.72 -2.10
N VAL A 114 -9.70 16.61 -1.42
CA VAL A 114 -10.42 15.31 -1.49
C VAL A 114 -10.53 14.70 -0.10
N ASP A 115 -11.37 13.70 0.06
CA ASP A 115 -11.56 12.96 1.31
C ASP A 115 -10.77 11.65 1.32
N HIS A 116 -10.65 11.01 0.15
CA HIS A 116 -9.93 9.76 -0.07
C HIS A 116 -9.01 9.87 -1.29
N VAL A 117 -7.91 9.12 -1.31
CA VAL A 117 -7.03 9.04 -2.48
C VAL A 117 -6.63 7.59 -2.73
N PHE A 118 -6.70 7.15 -3.97
CA PHE A 118 -6.03 5.95 -4.44
C PHE A 118 -4.76 6.32 -5.22
N CYS A 119 -3.62 5.79 -4.80
CA CYS A 119 -2.33 5.96 -5.44
C CYS A 119 -2.05 4.77 -6.36
N ALA A 120 -2.28 4.93 -7.66
CA ALA A 120 -1.93 3.96 -8.69
C ALA A 120 -0.44 4.11 -9.03
N VAL A 121 0.42 3.65 -8.12
CA VAL A 121 1.88 3.84 -8.16
C VAL A 121 2.64 2.55 -8.42
N ARG A 122 3.84 2.64 -8.93
CA ARG A 122 4.87 1.62 -9.03
C ARG A 122 6.24 2.28 -8.86
N PRO A 123 7.21 1.59 -8.21
CA PRO A 123 7.15 0.28 -7.54
C PRO A 123 6.21 0.25 -6.33
N PRO A 124 5.77 -0.95 -5.88
CA PRO A 124 5.12 -1.14 -4.59
C PRO A 124 6.08 -0.84 -3.43
N GLY A 125 5.60 -0.93 -2.16
CA GLY A 125 6.40 -0.43 -1.04
C GLY A 125 6.47 -1.29 0.21
N HIS A 126 5.47 -2.06 0.56
CA HIS A 126 5.29 -2.61 1.90
C HIS A 126 6.37 -3.61 2.37
N HIS A 127 7.14 -4.19 1.44
CA HIS A 127 8.27 -5.08 1.77
C HIS A 127 9.60 -4.33 1.97
N ALA A 128 9.73 -3.08 1.50
CA ALA A 128 11.00 -2.35 1.58
C ALA A 128 11.38 -2.10 3.04
N GLU A 129 12.54 -2.62 3.44
CA GLU A 129 13.12 -2.47 4.76
C GLU A 129 13.88 -1.16 4.91
N ALA A 130 14.25 -0.78 6.13
CA ALA A 130 15.03 0.43 6.36
C ALA A 130 16.35 0.48 5.57
N GLY A 131 16.98 -0.65 5.33
CA GLY A 131 18.28 -0.77 4.65
C GLY A 131 18.29 -1.69 3.44
N ARG A 132 17.16 -2.17 2.95
CA ARG A 132 17.14 -3.19 1.90
C ARG A 132 15.87 -3.11 1.04
N ALA A 133 16.06 -3.19 -0.29
CA ALA A 133 15.00 -3.48 -1.24
C ALA A 133 14.69 -4.98 -1.24
N MET A 134 13.42 -5.37 -1.31
CA MET A 134 12.97 -6.74 -1.47
C MET A 134 11.49 -6.79 -1.86
N GLY A 135 11.00 -7.94 -2.32
CA GLY A 135 9.58 -8.12 -2.65
C GLY A 135 9.08 -7.10 -3.68
N PHE A 136 9.90 -6.80 -4.69
CA PHE A 136 9.62 -5.81 -5.73
C PHE A 136 9.61 -4.35 -5.27
N CYS A 137 9.88 -4.09 -3.97
CA CYS A 137 9.77 -2.78 -3.33
C CYS A 137 11.13 -2.11 -3.18
N LEU A 138 11.18 -0.79 -3.48
CA LEU A 138 12.37 0.04 -3.30
C LEU A 138 12.23 0.97 -2.08
N PHE A 139 11.16 1.73 -2.00
CA PHE A 139 10.83 2.57 -0.85
C PHE A 139 9.47 2.17 -0.28
N ASN A 140 9.32 2.23 1.04
CA ASN A 140 8.05 1.93 1.69
C ASN A 140 7.12 3.16 1.63
N ASN A 141 6.30 3.22 0.58
CA ASN A 141 5.44 4.35 0.28
C ASN A 141 4.48 4.69 1.43
N VAL A 142 3.87 3.67 2.03
CA VAL A 142 2.87 3.84 3.11
C VAL A 142 3.52 4.23 4.43
N ALA A 143 4.69 3.68 4.75
CA ALA A 143 5.43 4.06 5.95
C ALA A 143 5.93 5.52 5.86
N ILE A 144 6.44 5.93 4.70
CA ILE A 144 6.84 7.32 4.44
C ILE A 144 5.64 8.26 4.57
N ALA A 145 4.47 7.89 4.02
CA ALA A 145 3.24 8.67 4.16
C ALA A 145 2.78 8.76 5.62
N ALA A 146 2.90 7.69 6.41
CA ALA A 146 2.56 7.70 7.83
C ALA A 146 3.47 8.68 8.60
N ARG A 147 4.78 8.63 8.38
CA ARG A 147 5.71 9.60 8.99
C ARG A 147 5.45 11.03 8.53
N TYR A 148 5.08 11.20 7.25
CA TYR A 148 4.76 12.51 6.71
C TYR A 148 3.51 13.11 7.38
N VAL A 149 2.42 12.37 7.49
CA VAL A 149 1.20 12.87 8.11
C VAL A 149 1.42 13.22 9.58
N GLN A 150 2.26 12.46 10.29
CA GLN A 150 2.63 12.74 11.67
C GLN A 150 3.44 14.03 11.80
N LYS A 151 4.52 14.18 11.03
CA LYS A 151 5.46 15.31 11.18
C LYS A 151 4.96 16.58 10.54
N GLN A 152 4.34 16.50 9.35
CA GLN A 152 3.88 17.68 8.62
C GLN A 152 2.56 18.23 9.16
N TYR A 153 1.66 17.33 9.62
CA TYR A 153 0.31 17.71 10.02
C TYR A 153 0.00 17.49 11.50
N GLY A 154 0.94 16.95 12.27
CA GLY A 154 0.83 16.77 13.72
C GLY A 154 -0.19 15.72 14.14
N LEU A 155 -0.63 14.83 13.25
CA LEU A 155 -1.50 13.73 13.62
C LEU A 155 -0.68 12.65 14.32
N THR A 156 -1.18 12.13 15.44
CA THR A 156 -0.40 11.24 16.32
C THR A 156 -0.75 9.77 16.18
N ARG A 157 -1.93 9.44 15.65
CA ARG A 157 -2.38 8.05 15.53
C ARG A 157 -2.74 7.72 14.10
N VAL A 158 -1.89 6.87 13.48
CA VAL A 158 -2.08 6.40 12.11
C VAL A 158 -2.39 4.90 12.12
N LEU A 159 -3.47 4.51 11.47
CA LEU A 159 -3.79 3.11 11.21
C LEU A 159 -3.28 2.76 9.81
N ILE A 160 -2.47 1.71 9.69
CA ILE A 160 -2.10 1.10 8.42
C ILE A 160 -2.78 -0.27 8.35
N VAL A 161 -3.63 -0.47 7.35
CA VAL A 161 -4.27 -1.74 7.02
C VAL A 161 -3.61 -2.30 5.79
N ASP A 162 -3.01 -3.46 5.90
CA ASP A 162 -2.37 -4.17 4.81
C ASP A 162 -3.18 -5.44 4.51
N TRP A 163 -3.77 -5.48 3.34
CA TRP A 163 -4.49 -6.66 2.84
C TRP A 163 -3.87 -7.26 1.58
N ASP A 164 -2.63 -6.83 1.23
CA ASP A 164 -1.82 -7.58 0.29
C ASP A 164 -1.70 -9.03 0.77
N VAL A 165 -1.62 -9.98 -0.16
CA VAL A 165 -1.54 -11.39 0.20
C VAL A 165 -0.24 -11.76 0.89
N HIS A 166 0.80 -10.94 0.71
CA HIS A 166 2.09 -11.07 1.37
C HIS A 166 2.16 -10.20 2.63
N HIS A 167 2.82 -10.70 3.65
CA HIS A 167 3.07 -9.93 4.87
C HIS A 167 3.93 -8.69 4.57
N GLY A 168 3.46 -7.51 4.96
CA GLY A 168 4.18 -6.24 4.83
C GLY A 168 5.30 -6.07 5.86
N ASN A 169 6.34 -6.90 5.78
CA ASN A 169 7.45 -6.95 6.72
C ASN A 169 8.16 -5.60 6.89
N GLY A 170 8.36 -4.85 5.81
CA GLY A 170 9.01 -3.54 5.87
C GLY A 170 8.16 -2.51 6.62
N THR A 171 6.84 -2.58 6.48
CA THR A 171 5.92 -1.73 7.25
C THR A 171 5.91 -2.12 8.71
N GLN A 172 5.83 -3.43 9.04
CA GLN A 172 5.91 -3.92 10.41
C GLN A 172 7.18 -3.43 11.10
N HIS A 173 8.36 -3.69 10.53
CA HIS A 173 9.64 -3.31 11.12
C HIS A 173 9.84 -1.78 11.24
N SER A 174 9.15 -0.99 10.40
CA SER A 174 9.20 0.48 10.50
C SER A 174 8.48 1.03 11.72
N PHE A 175 7.58 0.24 12.33
CA PHE A 175 6.70 0.69 13.42
C PHE A 175 6.57 -0.30 14.58
N GLU A 176 7.33 -1.40 14.61
CA GLU A 176 7.17 -2.46 15.65
C GLU A 176 7.45 -1.98 17.07
N ASP A 177 8.19 -0.89 17.26
CA ASP A 177 8.47 -0.27 18.56
C ASP A 177 7.68 1.04 18.80
N ASP A 178 6.76 1.41 17.87
CA ASP A 178 6.09 2.72 17.85
C ASP A 178 4.57 2.61 18.09
N PRO A 179 4.08 2.99 19.30
CA PRO A 179 2.66 2.94 19.62
C PRO A 179 1.80 3.98 18.91
N SER A 180 2.39 4.89 18.14
CA SER A 180 1.67 5.90 17.38
C SER A 180 1.14 5.40 16.03
N VAL A 181 1.57 4.19 15.61
CA VAL A 181 1.07 3.53 14.41
C VAL A 181 0.50 2.16 14.77
N LEU A 182 -0.77 1.93 14.45
CA LEU A 182 -1.37 0.61 14.51
C LEU A 182 -1.23 -0.04 13.14
N PHE A 183 -0.43 -1.11 13.04
CA PHE A 183 -0.28 -1.92 11.84
C PHE A 183 -1.16 -3.17 11.95
N PHE A 184 -2.03 -3.37 10.98
CA PHE A 184 -2.88 -4.55 10.85
C PHE A 184 -2.64 -5.21 9.50
N SER A 185 -2.28 -6.48 9.49
CA SER A 185 -2.00 -7.23 8.27
C SER A 185 -2.76 -8.55 8.22
N THR A 186 -3.44 -8.81 7.10
CA THR A 186 -3.96 -10.13 6.72
C THR A 186 -3.17 -10.66 5.55
N HIS A 187 -2.60 -11.85 5.64
CA HIS A 187 -1.71 -12.40 4.61
C HIS A 187 -1.74 -13.93 4.62
N GLN A 188 -1.51 -14.54 3.47
CA GLN A 188 -1.36 -15.99 3.38
C GLN A 188 -0.14 -16.45 4.20
N TYR A 189 -0.29 -17.51 4.99
CA TYR A 189 0.80 -18.05 5.81
C TYR A 189 0.71 -19.58 5.90
N PRO A 190 1.86 -20.32 5.77
CA PRO A 190 3.19 -19.82 5.42
C PRO A 190 3.29 -19.42 3.95
N HIS A 191 3.81 -18.24 3.69
CA HIS A 191 4.05 -17.69 2.35
C HIS A 191 5.21 -16.68 2.39
N TYR A 192 5.62 -16.10 1.22
CA TYR A 192 6.59 -15.01 1.20
C TYR A 192 6.12 -13.85 2.08
N PRO A 193 7.00 -13.15 2.82
CA PRO A 193 8.45 -13.36 2.98
C PRO A 193 8.82 -14.34 4.12
N GLY A 194 7.87 -15.06 4.72
CA GLY A 194 8.08 -16.01 5.80
C GLY A 194 7.98 -15.41 7.21
N THR A 195 7.57 -14.14 7.32
CA THR A 195 7.30 -13.40 8.55
C THR A 195 5.78 -13.18 8.72
N GLY A 196 5.36 -12.49 9.80
CA GLY A 196 3.95 -12.17 10.03
C GLY A 196 3.20 -13.25 10.82
N ARG A 197 3.87 -13.92 11.76
CA ARG A 197 3.18 -14.85 12.67
C ARG A 197 2.22 -14.07 13.56
N GLY A 198 1.10 -14.67 13.92
CA GLY A 198 0.15 -14.07 14.88
C GLY A 198 0.73 -13.75 16.26
N THR A 199 1.95 -14.24 16.54
CA THR A 199 2.70 -13.91 17.77
C THR A 199 3.63 -12.71 17.62
N GLU A 200 3.81 -12.17 16.42
CA GLU A 200 4.57 -10.94 16.16
C GLU A 200 3.65 -9.75 16.42
N GLY A 201 3.66 -9.22 17.62
CA GLY A 201 2.70 -8.24 18.14
C GLY A 201 3.29 -6.84 18.39
N GLY A 202 4.47 -6.53 17.85
CA GLY A 202 5.25 -5.33 18.18
C GLY A 202 6.26 -5.58 19.29
N GLU A 203 7.11 -4.59 19.53
CA GLU A 203 8.20 -4.65 20.51
C GLU A 203 8.21 -3.41 21.41
N GLY A 204 8.75 -3.54 22.62
CA GLY A 204 8.97 -2.40 23.51
C GLY A 204 7.71 -1.56 23.73
N SER A 205 7.75 -0.27 23.34
CA SER A 205 6.59 0.63 23.46
C SER A 205 5.50 0.34 22.42
N GLY A 206 5.83 -0.31 21.31
CA GLY A 206 4.93 -0.72 20.25
C GLY A 206 4.25 -2.08 20.49
N GLU A 207 4.48 -2.74 21.63
CA GLU A 207 3.81 -4.02 21.95
C GLU A 207 2.28 -3.86 21.96
N GLY A 208 1.60 -4.69 21.15
CA GLY A 208 0.15 -4.64 20.95
C GLY A 208 -0.31 -3.67 19.86
N PHE A 209 0.59 -2.98 19.16
CA PHE A 209 0.28 -2.10 18.03
C PHE A 209 0.60 -2.70 16.65
N THR A 210 1.11 -3.94 16.63
CA THR A 210 1.16 -4.79 15.44
C THR A 210 0.17 -5.92 15.59
N ILE A 211 -0.68 -6.14 14.59
CA ILE A 211 -1.68 -7.21 14.57
C ILE A 211 -1.52 -7.98 13.27
N ASN A 212 -0.91 -9.15 13.36
CA ASN A 212 -0.78 -10.07 12.25
C ASN A 212 -1.86 -11.15 12.30
N VAL A 213 -2.55 -11.33 11.18
CA VAL A 213 -3.54 -12.37 11.01
C VAL A 213 -3.11 -13.27 9.85
N PRO A 214 -2.32 -14.32 10.15
CA PRO A 214 -1.96 -15.32 9.16
C PRO A 214 -3.20 -16.10 8.72
N MET A 215 -3.40 -16.19 7.40
CA MET A 215 -4.54 -16.79 6.73
C MET A 215 -4.12 -18.12 6.07
N GLU A 216 -5.01 -19.11 6.08
CA GLU A 216 -4.77 -20.37 5.37
C GLU A 216 -5.10 -20.22 3.87
N ALA A 217 -4.40 -20.98 3.03
CA ALA A 217 -4.71 -21.04 1.60
C ALA A 217 -6.16 -21.47 1.37
N GLY A 218 -6.88 -20.77 0.48
CA GLY A 218 -8.27 -21.01 0.14
C GLY A 218 -9.26 -20.15 0.92
N GLU A 219 -8.87 -19.49 1.99
CA GLU A 219 -9.73 -18.52 2.69
C GLU A 219 -10.09 -17.34 1.77
N GLY A 220 -11.33 -16.86 1.87
CA GLY A 220 -11.89 -15.88 0.95
C GLY A 220 -12.74 -14.81 1.63
N ASP A 221 -13.75 -14.31 0.92
CA ASP A 221 -14.54 -13.15 1.33
C ASP A 221 -15.12 -13.28 2.74
N GLU A 222 -15.62 -14.46 3.11
CA GLU A 222 -16.27 -14.67 4.43
C GLU A 222 -15.26 -14.63 5.57
N GLU A 223 -14.10 -15.24 5.43
CA GLU A 223 -13.04 -15.27 6.44
C GLU A 223 -12.43 -13.87 6.61
N TYR A 224 -12.10 -13.19 5.51
CA TYR A 224 -11.59 -11.82 5.56
C TYR A 224 -12.60 -10.87 6.22
N HIS A 225 -13.89 -10.92 5.83
CA HIS A 225 -14.94 -10.14 6.49
C HIS A 225 -14.98 -10.39 8.01
N ALA A 226 -15.00 -11.66 8.40
CA ALA A 226 -15.06 -12.02 9.81
C ALA A 226 -13.84 -11.52 10.60
N ILE A 227 -12.64 -11.60 10.02
CA ILE A 227 -11.39 -11.12 10.63
C ILE A 227 -11.40 -9.60 10.78
N PHE A 228 -11.80 -8.87 9.76
CA PHE A 228 -11.88 -7.40 9.83
C PHE A 228 -12.85 -6.95 10.92
N LEU A 229 -14.00 -7.61 11.05
CA LEU A 229 -14.95 -7.28 12.12
C LEU A 229 -14.48 -7.70 13.52
N LYS A 230 -13.80 -8.83 13.64
CA LYS A 230 -13.42 -9.39 14.96
C LYS A 230 -12.07 -8.90 15.48
N ALA A 231 -11.14 -8.55 14.60
CA ALA A 231 -9.79 -8.13 14.98
C ALA A 231 -9.53 -6.65 14.67
N LEU A 232 -9.75 -6.19 13.42
CA LEU A 232 -9.44 -4.82 13.02
C LEU A 232 -10.36 -3.80 13.70
N VAL A 233 -11.69 -3.99 13.63
CA VAL A 233 -12.65 -3.00 14.17
C VAL A 233 -12.46 -2.77 15.66
N PRO A 234 -12.37 -3.80 16.54
CA PRO A 234 -12.13 -3.57 17.96
C PRO A 234 -10.77 -2.92 18.26
N ALA A 235 -9.72 -3.26 17.51
CA ALA A 235 -8.41 -2.64 17.66
C ALA A 235 -8.46 -1.14 17.27
N ALA A 236 -9.10 -0.82 16.16
CA ALA A 236 -9.30 0.56 15.72
C ALA A 236 -10.18 1.36 16.69
N ASP A 237 -11.22 0.74 17.28
CA ASP A 237 -12.09 1.37 18.30
C ASP A 237 -11.30 1.75 19.57
N LYS A 238 -10.32 0.93 19.95
CA LYS A 238 -9.40 1.21 21.06
C LYS A 238 -8.36 2.26 20.70
N PHE A 239 -7.76 2.15 19.50
CA PHE A 239 -6.68 3.01 19.02
C PHE A 239 -7.16 4.41 18.62
N LYS A 240 -8.33 4.51 17.99
CA LYS A 240 -8.97 5.74 17.50
C LYS A 240 -8.08 6.51 16.52
N PRO A 241 -7.80 5.95 15.35
CA PRO A 241 -6.89 6.55 14.37
C PRO A 241 -7.36 7.93 13.90
N GLU A 242 -6.41 8.82 13.64
CA GLU A 242 -6.69 10.16 13.10
C GLU A 242 -6.49 10.22 11.58
N PHE A 243 -5.82 9.20 11.04
CA PHE A 243 -5.60 9.00 9.61
C PHE A 243 -5.54 7.49 9.32
N VAL A 244 -6.07 7.07 8.17
CA VAL A 244 -6.04 5.67 7.74
C VAL A 244 -5.24 5.54 6.45
N ILE A 245 -4.34 4.58 6.40
CA ILE A 245 -3.56 4.22 5.22
C ILE A 245 -3.85 2.77 4.89
N ILE A 246 -3.97 2.45 3.60
CA ILE A 246 -4.19 1.09 3.12
C ILE A 246 -3.02 0.70 2.20
N SER A 247 -2.28 -0.34 2.57
CA SER A 247 -1.45 -1.12 1.65
C SER A 247 -2.39 -2.01 0.86
N ALA A 248 -2.76 -1.55 -0.34
CA ALA A 248 -3.80 -2.15 -1.14
C ALA A 248 -3.21 -3.09 -2.19
N GLY A 249 -2.86 -4.30 -1.77
CA GLY A 249 -2.61 -5.42 -2.68
C GLY A 249 -3.91 -6.04 -3.16
N PHE A 250 -3.90 -6.57 -4.36
CA PHE A 250 -5.04 -7.26 -4.98
C PHE A 250 -4.68 -8.69 -5.42
N ASP A 251 -3.61 -9.22 -4.86
CA ASP A 251 -3.06 -10.55 -5.10
C ASP A 251 -3.65 -11.64 -4.19
N ALA A 252 -4.47 -11.28 -3.20
CA ALA A 252 -5.33 -12.23 -2.51
C ALA A 252 -6.56 -12.64 -3.35
N HIS A 253 -6.71 -12.08 -4.57
CA HIS A 253 -7.78 -12.47 -5.48
C HIS A 253 -7.62 -13.93 -5.92
N LYS A 254 -8.75 -14.66 -5.98
CA LYS A 254 -8.80 -16.10 -6.34
C LYS A 254 -8.13 -16.48 -7.68
N ASP A 255 -8.00 -15.51 -8.57
CA ASP A 255 -7.39 -15.70 -9.90
C ASP A 255 -5.94 -15.21 -9.97
N ASP A 256 -5.35 -14.78 -8.84
CA ASP A 256 -3.96 -14.31 -8.83
C ASP A 256 -2.98 -15.47 -8.93
N PRO A 257 -1.92 -15.37 -9.78
CA PRO A 257 -0.98 -16.46 -10.00
C PRO A 257 0.05 -16.65 -8.88
N LEU A 258 0.22 -15.68 -7.96
CA LEU A 258 1.27 -15.72 -6.95
C LEU A 258 0.79 -16.17 -5.57
N ALA A 259 -0.52 -16.41 -5.40
CA ALA A 259 -1.09 -16.85 -4.13
C ALA A 259 -2.23 -17.85 -4.33
N SER A 260 -2.76 -18.34 -3.22
CA SER A 260 -3.84 -19.34 -3.22
C SER A 260 -5.00 -18.91 -2.31
N MET A 261 -5.32 -17.61 -2.29
CA MET A 261 -6.45 -17.07 -1.54
C MET A 261 -7.74 -17.02 -2.38
N GLY A 262 -8.86 -16.72 -1.74
CA GLY A 262 -10.17 -16.79 -2.37
C GLY A 262 -10.93 -15.47 -2.47
N LEU A 263 -10.27 -14.28 -2.26
CA LEU A 263 -10.94 -13.00 -2.37
C LEU A 263 -11.47 -12.74 -3.78
N THR A 264 -12.61 -12.03 -3.81
CA THR A 264 -13.23 -11.53 -5.05
C THR A 264 -13.31 -10.00 -5.04
N GLU A 265 -13.75 -9.40 -6.16
CA GLU A 265 -14.01 -7.95 -6.21
C GLU A 265 -15.06 -7.52 -5.18
N ALA A 266 -16.01 -8.40 -4.83
CA ALA A 266 -16.99 -8.13 -3.77
C ALA A 266 -16.34 -8.13 -2.39
N GLY A 267 -15.41 -9.05 -2.12
CA GLY A 267 -14.61 -9.05 -0.90
C GLY A 267 -13.84 -7.74 -0.72
N TYR A 268 -13.09 -7.29 -1.73
CA TYR A 268 -12.37 -6.01 -1.67
C TYR A 268 -13.30 -4.81 -1.47
N THR A 269 -14.50 -4.83 -2.05
CA THR A 269 -15.54 -3.81 -1.80
C THR A 269 -15.94 -3.79 -0.33
N ASP A 270 -16.17 -4.95 0.26
CA ASP A 270 -16.58 -5.11 1.65
C ASP A 270 -15.48 -4.65 2.62
N LEU A 271 -14.23 -5.10 2.42
CA LEU A 271 -13.09 -4.65 3.21
C LEU A 271 -12.94 -3.12 3.15
N THR A 272 -13.12 -2.54 1.96
CA THR A 272 -13.07 -1.07 1.79
C THR A 272 -14.14 -0.38 2.60
N HIS A 273 -15.38 -0.88 2.60
CA HIS A 273 -16.48 -0.32 3.40
C HIS A 273 -16.21 -0.40 4.90
N ILE A 274 -15.63 -1.52 5.39
CA ILE A 274 -15.28 -1.66 6.81
C ILE A 274 -14.23 -0.62 7.21
N VAL A 275 -13.16 -0.48 6.42
CA VAL A 275 -12.08 0.49 6.67
C VAL A 275 -12.60 1.93 6.56
N ALA A 276 -13.44 2.22 5.57
CA ALA A 276 -14.07 3.54 5.43
C ALA A 276 -14.99 3.87 6.63
N GLY A 277 -15.68 2.87 7.18
CA GLY A 277 -16.46 3.01 8.41
C GLY A 277 -15.59 3.41 9.61
N ILE A 278 -14.41 2.82 9.74
CA ILE A 278 -13.41 3.19 10.76
C ILE A 278 -12.93 4.63 10.55
N ALA A 279 -12.53 4.96 9.31
CA ALA A 279 -12.05 6.30 8.96
C ALA A 279 -13.12 7.37 9.21
N LYS A 280 -14.37 7.11 8.86
CA LYS A 280 -15.50 8.01 9.11
C LYS A 280 -15.71 8.25 10.60
N ARG A 281 -15.58 7.20 11.42
CA ARG A 281 -15.79 7.27 12.88
C ARG A 281 -14.70 8.05 13.60
N TYR A 282 -13.43 7.88 13.21
CA TYR A 282 -12.29 8.37 13.97
C TYR A 282 -11.40 9.34 13.21
N ALA A 283 -11.23 9.17 11.90
CA ALA A 283 -10.28 9.89 11.07
C ALA A 283 -10.93 10.96 10.17
N LYS A 284 -12.17 11.37 10.43
CA LYS A 284 -12.91 12.35 9.61
C LYS A 284 -13.05 11.94 8.14
N GLY A 285 -13.06 10.62 7.88
CA GLY A 285 -13.11 10.06 6.53
C GLY A 285 -11.77 10.00 5.78
N ARG A 286 -10.65 10.38 6.37
CA ARG A 286 -9.34 10.47 5.72
C ARG A 286 -8.77 9.09 5.41
N ILE A 287 -8.62 8.77 4.12
CA ILE A 287 -8.04 7.51 3.65
C ILE A 287 -7.06 7.77 2.52
N LEU A 288 -5.83 7.28 2.69
CA LEU A 288 -4.87 7.09 1.62
C LEU A 288 -4.77 5.59 1.32
N SER A 289 -5.00 5.18 0.08
CA SER A 289 -4.81 3.81 -0.37
C SER A 289 -3.69 3.77 -1.40
N SER A 290 -2.68 2.94 -1.19
CA SER A 290 -1.54 2.78 -2.09
C SER A 290 -1.52 1.39 -2.69
N LEU A 291 -1.39 1.31 -4.02
CA LEU A 291 -1.26 0.05 -4.73
C LEU A 291 0.01 -0.70 -4.29
N GLU A 292 -0.16 -1.96 -3.91
CA GLU A 292 0.91 -2.91 -3.68
C GLU A 292 0.86 -4.02 -4.74
N GLY A 293 0.61 -5.27 -4.38
CA GLY A 293 0.54 -6.42 -5.27
C GLY A 293 -0.73 -6.55 -6.10
N GLY A 294 -0.82 -7.64 -6.83
CA GLY A 294 -1.87 -7.99 -7.77
C GLY A 294 -1.33 -8.19 -9.18
N TYR A 295 -1.34 -9.46 -9.66
CA TYR A 295 -0.55 -9.89 -10.81
C TYR A 295 -1.38 -10.54 -11.92
N ASN A 296 -2.64 -10.91 -11.65
CA ASN A 296 -3.61 -11.17 -12.70
C ASN A 296 -4.18 -9.83 -13.18
N LEU A 297 -3.81 -9.38 -14.38
CA LEU A 297 -4.15 -8.05 -14.88
C LEU A 297 -5.65 -7.76 -14.91
N THR A 298 -6.47 -8.76 -15.23
CA THR A 298 -7.93 -8.62 -15.29
C THR A 298 -8.54 -8.52 -13.89
N ALA A 299 -8.13 -9.40 -12.99
CA ALA A 299 -8.58 -9.41 -11.60
C ALA A 299 -8.13 -8.13 -10.88
N LEU A 300 -6.86 -7.74 -11.05
CA LEU A 300 -6.32 -6.50 -10.51
C LEU A 300 -7.14 -5.28 -10.93
N ALA A 301 -7.37 -5.11 -12.23
CA ALA A 301 -8.09 -3.96 -12.76
C ALA A 301 -9.53 -3.88 -12.24
N ARG A 302 -10.23 -5.02 -12.13
CA ARG A 302 -11.59 -5.10 -11.58
C ARG A 302 -11.64 -4.84 -10.09
N SER A 303 -10.69 -5.41 -9.34
CA SER A 303 -10.62 -5.24 -7.88
C SER A 303 -10.28 -3.80 -7.50
N VAL A 304 -9.34 -3.16 -8.21
CA VAL A 304 -9.04 -1.72 -8.04
C VAL A 304 -10.27 -0.87 -8.35
N GLU A 305 -10.99 -1.16 -9.44
CA GLU A 305 -12.23 -0.44 -9.75
C GLU A 305 -13.27 -0.60 -8.65
N ALA A 306 -13.46 -1.82 -8.13
CA ALA A 306 -14.41 -2.11 -7.05
C ALA A 306 -14.03 -1.35 -5.77
N HIS A 307 -12.75 -1.35 -5.39
CA HIS A 307 -12.21 -0.58 -4.27
C HIS A 307 -12.45 0.93 -4.44
N ILE A 308 -12.11 1.49 -5.58
CA ILE A 308 -12.30 2.93 -5.86
C ILE A 308 -13.78 3.30 -5.82
N LYS A 309 -14.67 2.48 -6.41
CA LYS A 309 -16.13 2.72 -6.37
C LYS A 309 -16.67 2.71 -4.94
N ALA A 310 -16.16 1.81 -4.10
CA ALA A 310 -16.52 1.80 -2.68
C ALA A 310 -16.06 3.09 -1.98
N LEU A 311 -14.85 3.58 -2.25
CA LEU A 311 -14.38 4.87 -1.71
C LEU A 311 -15.23 6.06 -2.19
N VAL A 312 -15.62 6.10 -3.46
CA VAL A 312 -16.51 7.17 -4.02
C VAL A 312 -17.89 7.15 -3.35
N GLY A 313 -18.37 5.99 -2.94
CA GLY A 313 -19.67 5.81 -2.28
C GLY A 313 -19.70 6.16 -0.79
N CYS A 314 -18.55 6.43 -0.15
CA CYS A 314 -18.40 6.64 1.31
C CYS A 314 -18.64 8.07 1.81
#